data_20987ef9ab50e2c4899db707e1ab1d09
#
_entry.id   20987ef9ab50e2c4899db707e1ab1d09
#
_cell.length_a   1.000
_cell.length_b   1.000
_cell.length_c   1.000
_cell.angle_alpha   90.00
_cell.angle_beta   90.00
_cell.angle_gamma   90.00
#
_symmetry.space_group_name_H-M   'P 1'
#
loop_
_entity.id
_entity.type
_entity.pdbx_description
1 polymer ?
#
loop_
_entity_poly.entity_id
_entity_poly.type
_entity_poly.pdbx_seq_one_letter_code
_entity_poly.pdbx_strand_id
1 'polypeptide(L)'
;MNNAVLIGRLTADPELKHTQNGNAVTGFSIAVDRPYQKSGEERQADFIDIVAWRGTAEFICKYFKKGRKIAVQGAIQTRSYTDKDGNKRKAFEIVADNVHFADSKRDTSAPAMGGGMYQQPTARPEVASAPAPAYTSGDTGDFEEILNDDDLPF
;
A
#
# COMPACT_ATOMS: atom_id res chain seq x y z
N MET A 1 18.32 -15.82 2.04
CA MET A 1 17.78 -14.52 1.61
C MET A 1 17.08 -13.89 2.80
N ASN A 2 17.24 -12.57 3.02
CA ASN A 2 16.56 -11.83 4.10
C ASN A 2 15.82 -10.65 3.44
N ASN A 3 14.56 -10.85 3.14
CA ASN A 3 13.72 -9.86 2.47
C ASN A 3 12.30 -9.93 3.03
N ALA A 4 11.79 -8.80 3.49
CA ALA A 4 10.43 -8.64 3.97
C ALA A 4 9.71 -7.63 3.06
N VAL A 5 8.46 -7.91 2.71
CA VAL A 5 7.59 -7.01 1.98
C VAL A 5 6.33 -6.81 2.80
N LEU A 6 6.05 -5.57 3.19
CA LEU A 6 4.94 -5.22 4.06
C LEU A 6 4.13 -4.07 3.47
N ILE A 7 2.83 -4.13 3.68
CA ILE A 7 1.92 -3.01 3.38
C ILE A 7 1.19 -2.67 4.67
N GLY A 8 1.33 -1.42 5.12
CA GLY A 8 0.71 -0.95 6.35
C GLY A 8 0.41 0.54 6.33
N ARG A 9 -0.15 1.06 7.41
CA ARG A 9 -0.40 2.50 7.60
C ARG A 9 0.59 3.08 8.60
N LEU A 10 1.14 4.26 8.30
CA LEU A 10 1.99 4.96 9.25
C LEU A 10 1.20 5.31 10.52
N THR A 11 1.80 5.05 11.68
CA THR A 11 1.20 5.36 13.00
C THR A 11 1.46 6.78 13.45
N ALA A 12 2.54 7.39 12.94
CA ALA A 12 2.95 8.77 13.21
C ALA A 12 3.58 9.39 11.96
N ASP A 13 3.76 10.71 11.96
CA ASP A 13 4.51 11.40 10.91
C ASP A 13 5.99 11.01 11.02
N PRO A 14 6.65 10.64 9.90
CA PRO A 14 8.06 10.31 9.90
C PRO A 14 8.92 11.57 10.06
N GLU A 15 9.88 11.52 11.01
CA GLU A 15 10.81 12.62 11.26
C GLU A 15 12.16 12.34 10.60
N LEU A 16 12.65 13.29 9.81
CA LEU A 16 13.97 13.21 9.22
C LEU A 16 15.02 13.64 10.26
N LYS A 17 15.98 12.76 10.51
CA LYS A 17 17.14 13.01 11.38
C LYS A 17 18.41 12.84 10.57
N HIS A 18 19.50 13.46 11.03
CA HIS A 18 20.81 13.29 10.44
C HIS A 18 21.77 12.70 11.49
N THR A 19 22.53 11.72 11.07
CA THR A 19 23.60 11.18 11.90
C THR A 19 24.79 12.15 11.96
N GLN A 20 25.73 11.93 12.87
CA GLN A 20 26.96 12.74 12.95
C GLN A 20 27.75 12.76 11.63
N ASN A 21 27.61 11.71 10.84
CA ASN A 21 28.24 11.60 9.51
C ASN A 21 27.43 12.27 8.37
N GLY A 22 26.37 13.00 8.71
CA GLY A 22 25.51 13.69 7.72
C GLY A 22 24.53 12.79 6.96
N ASN A 23 24.43 11.50 7.27
CA ASN A 23 23.49 10.61 6.61
C ASN A 23 22.07 10.87 7.14
N ALA A 24 21.13 11.08 6.22
CA ALA A 24 19.72 11.16 6.52
C ALA A 24 19.19 9.80 7.00
N VAL A 25 18.39 9.80 8.07
CA VAL A 25 17.74 8.61 8.63
C VAL A 25 16.37 8.98 9.16
N THR A 26 15.40 8.10 9.00
CA THR A 26 14.07 8.20 9.63
C THR A 26 13.67 6.85 10.21
N GLY A 27 13.04 6.88 11.39
CA GLY A 27 12.42 5.73 12.02
C GLY A 27 10.93 6.00 12.24
N PHE A 28 10.10 5.06 11.88
CA PHE A 28 8.65 5.13 12.04
C PHE A 28 8.07 3.73 12.18
N SER A 29 6.86 3.62 12.73
CA SER A 29 6.15 2.35 12.84
C SER A 29 4.98 2.31 11.89
N ILE A 30 4.73 1.14 11.29
CA ILE A 30 3.55 0.87 10.48
C ILE A 30 2.63 -0.12 11.18
N ALA A 31 1.31 0.11 11.05
CA ALA A 31 0.28 -0.83 11.46
C ALA A 31 -0.07 -1.71 10.24
N VAL A 32 0.14 -3.00 10.37
CA VAL A 32 -0.17 -4.02 9.35
C VAL A 32 -1.36 -4.82 9.83
N ASP A 33 -2.46 -4.78 9.08
CA ASP A 33 -3.68 -5.51 9.41
C ASP A 33 -3.45 -7.02 9.29
N ARG A 34 -3.90 -7.80 10.27
CA ARG A 34 -3.85 -9.27 10.19
C ARG A 34 -4.88 -9.78 9.18
N PRO A 35 -4.49 -10.71 8.28
CA PRO A 35 -5.36 -11.16 7.18
C PRO A 35 -6.56 -11.98 7.65
N TYR A 36 -6.47 -12.61 8.84
CA TYR A 36 -7.54 -13.46 9.37
C TYR A 36 -8.10 -12.91 10.69
N GLN A 37 -9.42 -12.68 10.71
CA GLN A 37 -10.15 -12.28 11.91
C GLN A 37 -11.44 -13.12 11.99
N LYS A 38 -11.76 -13.56 13.19
CA LYS A 38 -13.07 -14.19 13.45
C LYS A 38 -14.16 -13.11 13.42
N SER A 39 -15.30 -13.47 12.87
CA SER A 39 -16.48 -12.57 12.87
C SER A 39 -16.85 -12.19 14.30
N GLY A 40 -16.81 -10.87 14.60
CA GLY A 40 -17.15 -10.31 15.92
C GLY A 40 -15.95 -9.90 16.78
N GLU A 41 -14.70 -10.15 16.37
CA GLU A 41 -13.53 -9.66 17.09
C GLU A 41 -13.08 -8.28 16.55
N GLU A 42 -12.48 -7.47 17.45
CA GLU A 42 -11.87 -6.20 17.06
C GLU A 42 -10.69 -6.42 16.10
N ARG A 43 -10.53 -5.51 15.16
CA ARG A 43 -9.42 -5.57 14.19
C ARG A 43 -8.08 -5.48 14.92
N GLN A 44 -7.27 -6.52 14.77
CA GLN A 44 -5.91 -6.57 15.28
C GLN A 44 -4.94 -6.14 14.20
N ALA A 45 -3.98 -5.30 14.59
CA ALA A 45 -2.87 -4.89 13.74
C ALA A 45 -1.55 -5.20 14.43
N ASP A 46 -0.56 -5.59 13.65
CA ASP A 46 0.81 -5.74 14.11
C ASP A 46 1.56 -4.43 13.85
N PHE A 47 2.24 -3.92 14.88
CA PHE A 47 3.06 -2.71 14.79
C PHE A 47 4.50 -3.11 14.52
N ILE A 48 5.03 -2.65 13.40
CA ILE A 48 6.36 -3.02 12.92
C ILE A 48 7.19 -1.76 12.74
N ASP A 49 8.39 -1.77 13.35
CA ASP A 49 9.31 -0.65 13.27
C ASP A 49 10.13 -0.71 11.98
N ILE A 50 10.17 0.41 11.29
CA ILE A 50 10.87 0.59 10.02
C ILE A 50 11.93 1.66 10.19
N VAL A 51 13.11 1.40 9.65
CA VAL A 51 14.22 2.37 9.56
C VAL A 51 14.56 2.56 8.09
N ALA A 52 14.62 3.80 7.65
CA ALA A 52 15.05 4.14 6.30
C ALA A 52 16.25 5.10 6.32
N TRP A 53 17.11 4.99 5.33
CA TRP A 53 18.35 5.73 5.23
C TRP A 53 18.44 6.55 3.95
N ARG A 54 19.21 7.64 4.00
CA ARG A 54 19.59 8.47 2.83
C ARG A 54 18.36 8.93 2.03
N GLY A 55 18.40 8.77 0.72
CA GLY A 55 17.32 9.20 -0.19
C GLY A 55 15.97 8.56 0.10
N THR A 56 15.94 7.30 0.58
CA THR A 56 14.69 6.63 0.99
C THR A 56 14.08 7.34 2.20
N ALA A 57 14.89 7.77 3.18
CA ALA A 57 14.43 8.51 4.35
C ALA A 57 13.84 9.88 3.95
N GLU A 58 14.52 10.62 3.09
CA GLU A 58 14.05 11.90 2.57
C GLU A 58 12.75 11.76 1.79
N PHE A 59 12.65 10.74 0.93
CA PHE A 59 11.46 10.45 0.17
C PHE A 59 10.26 10.17 1.08
N ILE A 60 10.44 9.33 2.11
CA ILE A 60 9.37 9.00 3.07
C ILE A 60 8.90 10.25 3.80
N CYS A 61 9.82 11.03 4.36
CA CYS A 61 9.47 12.24 5.13
C CYS A 61 8.78 13.31 4.27
N LYS A 62 9.12 13.37 2.98
CA LYS A 62 8.52 14.33 2.04
C LYS A 62 7.10 13.97 1.63
N TYR A 63 6.82 12.68 1.41
CA TYR A 63 5.59 12.26 0.73
C TYR A 63 4.61 11.49 1.63
N PHE A 64 5.06 10.96 2.76
CA PHE A 64 4.23 10.17 3.66
C PHE A 64 3.92 10.91 4.96
N LYS A 65 2.69 10.72 5.45
CA LYS A 65 2.22 11.25 6.72
C LYS A 65 1.47 10.17 7.50
N LYS A 66 1.23 10.42 8.78
CA LYS A 66 0.39 9.56 9.64
C LYS A 66 -0.89 9.13 8.92
N GLY A 67 -1.20 7.85 8.99
CA GLY A 67 -2.41 7.25 8.43
C GLY A 67 -2.31 6.85 6.96
N ARG A 68 -1.32 7.34 6.18
CA ARG A 68 -1.14 6.93 4.78
C ARG A 68 -0.65 5.48 4.70
N LYS A 69 -1.08 4.79 3.65
CA LYS A 69 -0.58 3.45 3.33
C LYS A 69 0.75 3.52 2.61
N ILE A 70 1.66 2.69 3.02
CA ILE A 70 2.99 2.53 2.44
C ILE A 70 3.26 1.05 2.20
N ALA A 71 3.85 0.73 1.06
CA ALA A 71 4.46 -0.56 0.82
C ALA A 71 5.96 -0.43 1.04
N VAL A 72 6.51 -1.27 1.89
CA VAL A 72 7.94 -1.28 2.27
C VAL A 72 8.53 -2.63 1.89
N GLN A 73 9.66 -2.60 1.20
CA GLN A 73 10.51 -3.74 0.97
C GLN A 73 11.85 -3.49 1.65
N GLY A 74 12.35 -4.46 2.39
CA GLY A 74 13.63 -4.32 3.09
C GLY A 74 14.08 -5.58 3.81
N ALA A 75 15.18 -5.48 4.54
CA ALA A 75 15.75 -6.57 5.31
C ALA A 75 15.40 -6.47 6.81
N ILE A 76 15.08 -7.61 7.44
CA ILE A 76 14.87 -7.68 8.87
C ILE A 76 16.23 -7.59 9.55
N GLN A 77 16.38 -6.66 10.49
CA GLN A 77 17.58 -6.52 11.32
C GLN A 77 17.20 -6.57 12.80
N THR A 78 18.15 -7.05 13.61
CA THR A 78 17.99 -7.07 15.05
C THR A 78 19.04 -6.17 15.69
N ARG A 79 18.60 -5.37 16.65
CA ARG A 79 19.47 -4.50 17.44
C ARG A 79 19.34 -4.85 18.91
N SER A 80 20.48 -5.10 19.57
CA SER A 80 20.50 -5.26 21.02
C SER A 80 20.70 -3.90 21.70
N TYR A 81 19.90 -3.62 22.71
CA TYR A 81 20.04 -2.41 23.53
C TYR A 81 19.85 -2.76 24.99
N THR A 82 20.37 -1.93 25.87
CA THR A 82 20.18 -2.05 27.32
C THR A 82 19.05 -1.12 27.74
N ASP A 83 18.04 -1.67 28.40
CA ASP A 83 16.92 -0.94 28.97
C ASP A 83 17.40 -0.07 30.14
N LYS A 84 16.56 0.88 30.57
CA LYS A 84 16.84 1.75 31.74
C LYS A 84 17.07 0.95 33.03
N ASP A 85 16.49 -0.25 33.09
CA ASP A 85 16.64 -1.20 34.21
C ASP A 85 17.89 -2.07 34.11
N GLY A 86 18.78 -1.85 33.14
CA GLY A 86 20.02 -2.61 32.94
C GLY A 86 19.83 -3.93 32.19
N ASN A 87 18.63 -4.27 31.75
CA ASN A 87 18.34 -5.51 31.05
C ASN A 87 18.70 -5.42 29.56
N LYS A 88 19.36 -6.46 29.03
CA LYS A 88 19.62 -6.58 27.59
C LYS A 88 18.35 -6.98 26.87
N ARG A 89 17.90 -6.14 25.92
CA ARG A 89 16.74 -6.39 25.05
C ARG A 89 17.15 -6.42 23.59
N LYS A 90 16.33 -7.10 22.77
CA LYS A 90 16.47 -7.11 21.32
C LYS A 90 15.28 -6.37 20.70
N ALA A 91 15.56 -5.41 19.84
CA ALA A 91 14.58 -4.82 18.95
C ALA A 91 14.68 -5.48 17.57
N PHE A 92 13.53 -5.69 16.95
CA PHE A 92 13.40 -6.15 15.57
C PHE A 92 12.94 -4.97 14.74
N GLU A 93 13.69 -4.64 13.71
CA GLU A 93 13.38 -3.54 12.83
C GLU A 93 13.58 -3.95 11.37
N ILE A 94 12.86 -3.32 10.45
CA ILE A 94 13.06 -3.53 9.02
C ILE A 94 13.78 -2.33 8.46
N VAL A 95 14.96 -2.58 7.89
CA VAL A 95 15.69 -1.56 7.15
C VAL A 95 15.13 -1.52 5.73
N ALA A 96 14.45 -0.42 5.39
CA ALA A 96 13.79 -0.25 4.11
C ALA A 96 14.80 0.02 2.99
N ASP A 97 14.78 -0.82 1.97
CA ASP A 97 15.52 -0.64 0.72
C ASP A 97 14.68 0.15 -0.29
N ASN A 98 13.42 -0.26 -0.48
CA ASN A 98 12.47 0.36 -1.40
C ASN A 98 11.13 0.65 -0.72
N VAL A 99 10.49 1.74 -1.16
CA VAL A 99 9.15 2.13 -0.69
C VAL A 99 8.28 2.58 -1.85
N HIS A 100 6.98 2.26 -1.77
CA HIS A 100 5.99 2.61 -2.78
C HIS A 100 4.71 3.11 -2.13
N PHE A 101 3.97 3.94 -2.87
CA PHE A 101 2.62 4.34 -2.47
C PHE A 101 1.67 3.13 -2.60
N ALA A 102 0.93 2.85 -1.52
CA ALA A 102 -0.07 1.79 -1.48
C ALA A 102 -1.50 2.33 -1.29
N ASP A 103 -1.68 3.65 -1.38
CA ASP A 103 -2.99 4.28 -1.32
C ASP A 103 -3.76 4.01 -2.61
N SER A 104 -5.00 3.51 -2.49
CA SER A 104 -5.94 3.53 -3.61
C SER A 104 -6.45 4.97 -3.81
N LYS A 105 -6.74 5.37 -5.05
CA LYS A 105 -7.26 6.71 -5.41
C LYS A 105 -8.52 7.15 -4.64
N ARG A 106 -9.14 6.28 -3.84
CA ARG A 106 -10.35 6.57 -3.07
C ARG A 106 -10.11 7.14 -1.67
N ASP A 107 -8.88 7.07 -1.15
CA ASP A 107 -8.56 7.54 0.21
C ASP A 107 -8.13 9.03 0.26
N THR A 108 -8.10 9.73 -0.87
CA THR A 108 -7.97 11.19 -0.92
C THR A 108 -9.36 11.85 -0.84
N SER A 109 -10.10 11.58 0.23
CA SER A 109 -11.16 12.50 0.64
C SER A 109 -10.47 13.74 1.22
N ALA A 110 -10.29 14.74 0.37
CA ALA A 110 -10.05 16.10 0.79
C ALA A 110 -11.14 16.50 1.79
N PRO A 111 -10.81 17.29 2.85
CA PRO A 111 -11.84 17.80 3.73
C PRO A 111 -12.82 18.62 2.89
N ALA A 112 -14.10 18.26 2.94
CA ALA A 112 -15.18 19.00 2.30
C ALA A 112 -15.21 20.40 2.91
N MET A 113 -14.59 21.35 2.24
CA MET A 113 -14.82 22.76 2.48
C MET A 113 -16.06 23.16 1.68
N GLY A 114 -17.10 23.47 2.43
CA GLY A 114 -18.14 24.46 2.21
C GLY A 114 -18.81 24.58 0.86
N GLY A 115 -20.12 24.29 0.86
CA GLY A 115 -21.19 25.07 0.23
C GLY A 115 -20.92 25.65 -1.16
N GLY A 116 -21.32 24.94 -2.19
CA GLY A 116 -21.53 25.47 -3.54
C GLY A 116 -22.76 24.83 -4.13
N MET A 117 -23.84 25.60 -4.05
CA MET A 117 -25.14 25.38 -4.64
C MET A 117 -24.98 25.22 -6.17
N TYR A 118 -25.00 23.99 -6.69
CA TYR A 118 -25.07 23.79 -8.14
C TYR A 118 -26.51 23.67 -8.55
N GLN A 119 -26.99 24.78 -9.15
CA GLN A 119 -28.22 24.82 -9.93
C GLN A 119 -28.17 23.76 -11.04
N GLN A 120 -29.19 22.96 -11.06
CA GLN A 120 -29.51 21.99 -12.10
C GLN A 120 -29.87 22.75 -13.38
N PRO A 121 -29.23 22.57 -14.53
CA PRO A 121 -29.76 23.02 -15.80
C PRO A 121 -30.78 22.01 -16.31
N THR A 122 -32.03 22.42 -16.29
CA THR A 122 -33.08 21.84 -17.11
C THR A 122 -32.82 22.24 -18.58
N ALA A 123 -32.65 21.27 -19.45
CA ALA A 123 -33.17 21.21 -20.82
C ALA A 123 -32.41 20.12 -21.60
N ARG A 124 -33.12 19.07 -21.88
CA ARG A 124 -32.78 18.03 -22.84
C ARG A 124 -33.25 18.46 -24.21
N PRO A 125 -32.41 18.55 -25.23
CA PRO A 125 -32.88 18.41 -26.61
C PRO A 125 -32.82 16.92 -26.98
N GLU A 126 -33.98 16.48 -27.43
CA GLU A 126 -34.21 15.21 -28.10
C GLU A 126 -33.42 15.19 -29.40
N VAL A 127 -32.50 14.28 -29.57
CA VAL A 127 -31.82 14.01 -30.85
C VAL A 127 -31.85 12.51 -31.10
N ALA A 128 -32.45 12.21 -32.24
CA ALA A 128 -32.65 10.98 -32.98
C ALA A 128 -31.73 9.80 -32.65
N SER A 129 -32.38 8.66 -32.45
CA SER A 129 -31.85 7.30 -32.40
C SER A 129 -31.00 6.97 -33.62
N ALA A 130 -29.68 6.74 -33.39
CA ALA A 130 -28.85 6.01 -34.34
C ALA A 130 -28.91 4.49 -34.00
N PRO A 131 -28.99 3.62 -35.03
CA PRO A 131 -29.14 2.18 -34.80
C PRO A 131 -27.85 1.59 -34.18
N ALA A 132 -28.06 0.73 -33.19
CA ALA A 132 -26.98 -0.04 -32.55
C ALA A 132 -26.32 -0.97 -33.56
N PRO A 133 -25.00 -1.14 -33.55
CA PRO A 133 -24.31 -2.17 -34.32
C PRO A 133 -24.73 -3.56 -33.83
N ALA A 134 -25.30 -4.36 -34.74
CA ALA A 134 -25.60 -5.76 -34.48
C ALA A 134 -24.28 -6.53 -34.37
N TYR A 135 -23.99 -7.09 -33.20
CA TYR A 135 -22.96 -8.09 -33.03
C TYR A 135 -23.49 -9.41 -33.60
N THR A 136 -22.97 -9.83 -34.74
CA THR A 136 -23.13 -11.20 -35.22
C THR A 136 -22.45 -12.13 -34.25
N SER A 137 -23.22 -13.02 -33.65
CA SER A 137 -22.68 -14.15 -32.87
C SER A 137 -21.78 -14.97 -33.80
N GLY A 138 -20.47 -15.00 -33.47
CA GLY A 138 -19.52 -15.87 -34.15
C GLY A 138 -19.93 -17.33 -33.97
N ASP A 139 -19.86 -18.05 -35.08
CA ASP A 139 -20.09 -19.48 -35.16
C ASP A 139 -19.13 -20.22 -34.21
N THR A 140 -19.69 -21.05 -33.32
CA THR A 140 -18.95 -21.85 -32.33
C THR A 140 -18.37 -23.14 -32.93
N GLY A 141 -18.19 -23.19 -34.25
CA GLY A 141 -17.79 -24.39 -34.97
C GLY A 141 -16.28 -24.72 -35.01
N ASP A 142 -15.39 -23.81 -34.54
CA ASP A 142 -13.94 -23.98 -34.66
C ASP A 142 -13.21 -24.31 -33.37
N PHE A 143 -13.87 -24.80 -32.34
CA PHE A 143 -13.20 -25.36 -31.18
C PHE A 143 -12.98 -26.84 -31.36
N GLU A 144 -11.79 -27.25 -31.84
CA GLU A 144 -11.34 -28.62 -31.73
C GLU A 144 -11.00 -28.95 -30.27
N GLU A 145 -11.76 -29.90 -29.71
CA GLU A 145 -11.51 -30.48 -28.40
C GLU A 145 -10.25 -31.34 -28.45
N ILE A 146 -9.16 -30.91 -27.78
CA ILE A 146 -7.91 -31.66 -27.68
C ILE A 146 -8.13 -32.82 -26.73
N LEU A 147 -8.35 -34.01 -27.28
CA LEU A 147 -8.70 -35.24 -26.53
C LEU A 147 -7.48 -36.04 -26.00
N ASN A 148 -6.25 -35.54 -26.13
CA ASN A 148 -5.07 -36.26 -25.66
C ASN A 148 -4.22 -35.41 -24.73
N ASP A 149 -4.13 -35.84 -23.47
CA ASP A 149 -3.34 -35.28 -22.39
C ASP A 149 -1.82 -35.55 -22.51
N ASP A 150 -1.40 -36.25 -23.58
CA ASP A 150 -0.01 -36.71 -23.79
C ASP A 150 0.89 -35.72 -24.57
N ASP A 151 0.34 -34.59 -25.05
CA ASP A 151 1.10 -33.62 -25.88
C ASP A 151 1.45 -32.31 -25.16
N LEU A 152 1.46 -32.30 -23.82
CA LEU A 152 1.94 -31.14 -23.04
C LEU A 152 3.47 -31.21 -22.89
N PRO A 153 4.22 -30.23 -23.38
CA PRO A 153 5.68 -30.20 -23.28
C PRO A 153 6.15 -29.72 -21.93
N PHE A 154 6.23 -30.57 -20.93
CA PHE A 154 7.08 -30.43 -19.71
C PHE A 154 7.51 -31.78 -19.17
#